data_10903578b4edcc748d2417644b3b0e62
#
_entry.id   10903578b4edcc748d2417644b3b0e62
#
_cell.length_a   1.000
_cell.length_b   1.000
_cell.length_c   1.000
_cell.angle_alpha   90.00
_cell.angle_beta   90.00
_cell.angle_gamma   90.00
#
_symmetry.space_group_name_H-M   'P 1'
#
loop_
_entity.id
_entity.type
_entity.pdbx_description
1 polymer ?
#
loop_
_entity_poly.entity_id
_entity_poly.type
_entity_poly.pdbx_seq_one_letter_code
_entity_poly.pdbx_strand_id
1 'polypeptide(L)'
;VITHRVQYLTKEYGIDPGDILVITFTRAAAEEMRERYEALTGGGSRVTFGTFHSIFFRILKLAYRYTADNIVREEQQMQFVRELAQAGGLEPEDENEFAASILSEISSVKGERIALEHYYSKNCPDAVFRQLYAGYEEKMRRAGLIDFDDMMVLCLELFTERKDILSAWQRRYRYILIDEFQDINRLQYEIVRMLAKPEDNLFIVGDDDQSIYRFRGAKPEIMLGFERDYPGAGRILLDVNYRS
;
A
#
# COMPACT_ATOMS: atom_id res chain seq x y z
N VAL A 1 -0.33 -17.59 12.30
CA VAL A 1 0.86 -16.95 12.91
C VAL A 1 0.49 -15.59 13.49
N ILE A 2 0.07 -14.61 12.69
CA ILE A 2 -0.17 -13.21 13.11
C ILE A 2 -1.16 -13.10 14.28
N THR A 3 -2.33 -13.72 14.19
CA THR A 3 -3.36 -13.64 15.25
C THR A 3 -2.88 -14.15 16.62
N HIS A 4 -2.10 -15.23 16.64
CA HIS A 4 -1.47 -15.73 17.86
C HIS A 4 -0.34 -14.81 18.35
N ARG A 5 0.41 -14.17 17.44
CA ARG A 5 1.41 -13.16 17.82
C ARG A 5 0.76 -11.96 18.49
N VAL A 6 -0.36 -11.47 17.95
CA VAL A 6 -1.15 -10.41 18.58
C VAL A 6 -1.65 -10.83 19.96
N GLN A 7 -2.20 -12.04 20.07
CA GLN A 7 -2.64 -12.59 21.36
C GLN A 7 -1.48 -12.68 22.37
N TYR A 8 -0.32 -13.11 21.95
CA TYR A 8 0.87 -13.19 22.80
C TYR A 8 1.32 -11.81 23.28
N LEU A 9 1.37 -10.81 22.39
CA LEU A 9 1.69 -9.44 22.76
C LEU A 9 0.72 -8.87 23.81
N THR A 10 -0.58 -9.12 23.64
CA THR A 10 -1.59 -8.58 24.54
C THR A 10 -1.68 -9.32 25.86
N LYS A 11 -1.57 -10.65 25.89
CA LYS A 11 -1.70 -11.45 27.09
C LYS A 11 -0.43 -11.57 27.92
N GLU A 12 0.71 -11.83 27.26
CA GLU A 12 1.97 -12.08 27.96
C GLU A 12 2.75 -10.80 28.23
N TYR A 13 2.71 -9.84 27.31
CA TYR A 13 3.42 -8.57 27.45
C TYR A 13 2.53 -7.40 27.93
N GLY A 14 1.21 -7.63 28.04
CA GLY A 14 0.29 -6.58 28.50
C GLY A 14 0.17 -5.39 27.54
N ILE A 15 0.51 -5.57 26.26
CA ILE A 15 0.43 -4.50 25.27
C ILE A 15 -1.03 -4.14 25.04
N ASP A 16 -1.33 -2.84 25.05
CA ASP A 16 -2.69 -2.37 24.74
C ASP A 16 -3.05 -2.76 23.29
N PRO A 17 -4.18 -3.48 23.08
CA PRO A 17 -4.65 -3.81 21.75
C PRO A 17 -4.79 -2.62 20.80
N GLY A 18 -5.05 -1.41 21.34
CA GLY A 18 -5.13 -0.18 20.55
C GLY A 18 -3.80 0.28 19.95
N ASP A 19 -2.66 -0.20 20.47
CA ASP A 19 -1.31 0.12 19.99
C ASP A 19 -0.87 -0.80 18.85
N ILE A 20 -1.69 -1.79 18.49
CA ILE A 20 -1.34 -2.82 17.51
C ILE A 20 -2.05 -2.57 16.18
N LEU A 21 -1.26 -2.54 15.12
CA LEU A 21 -1.71 -2.47 13.73
C LEU A 21 -1.33 -3.76 13.00
N VAL A 22 -2.33 -4.41 12.39
CA VAL A 22 -2.15 -5.57 11.51
C VAL A 22 -2.52 -5.17 10.10
N ILE A 23 -1.58 -5.34 9.17
CA ILE A 23 -1.74 -5.00 7.76
C ILE A 23 -1.68 -6.25 6.90
N THR A 24 -2.56 -6.35 5.93
CA THR A 24 -2.56 -7.38 4.88
C THR A 24 -2.93 -6.77 3.53
N PHE A 25 -2.90 -7.57 2.45
CA PHE A 25 -3.15 -7.05 1.09
C PHE A 25 -4.63 -7.01 0.72
N THR A 26 -5.46 -7.88 1.27
CA THR A 26 -6.87 -7.96 0.90
C THR A 26 -7.79 -7.64 2.08
N ARG A 27 -8.93 -7.04 1.76
CA ARG A 27 -9.97 -6.74 2.75
C ARG A 27 -10.50 -8.02 3.41
N ALA A 28 -10.68 -9.08 2.61
CA ALA A 28 -11.14 -10.36 3.11
C ALA A 28 -10.18 -10.97 4.13
N ALA A 29 -8.85 -10.93 3.87
CA ALA A 29 -7.84 -11.41 4.82
C ALA A 29 -7.81 -10.57 6.10
N ALA A 30 -7.95 -9.24 6.00
CA ALA A 30 -8.03 -8.38 7.19
C ALA A 30 -9.26 -8.70 8.06
N GLU A 31 -10.40 -8.96 7.44
CA GLU A 31 -11.65 -9.34 8.10
C GLU A 31 -11.51 -10.71 8.78
N GLU A 32 -11.02 -11.72 8.05
CA GLU A 32 -10.77 -13.06 8.57
C GLU A 32 -9.80 -13.07 9.76
N MET A 33 -8.71 -12.28 9.69
CA MET A 33 -7.77 -12.16 10.81
C MET A 33 -8.42 -11.51 12.02
N ARG A 34 -9.24 -10.50 11.83
CA ARG A 34 -9.99 -9.85 12.91
C ARG A 34 -10.94 -10.86 13.60
N GLU A 35 -11.75 -11.56 12.80
CA GLU A 35 -12.71 -12.56 13.34
C GLU A 35 -11.99 -13.68 14.10
N ARG A 36 -10.89 -14.20 13.56
CA ARG A 36 -10.07 -15.20 14.24
C ARG A 36 -9.49 -14.69 15.56
N TYR A 37 -9.03 -13.45 15.58
CA TYR A 37 -8.51 -12.86 16.81
C TYR A 37 -9.61 -12.64 17.85
N GLU A 38 -10.77 -12.14 17.45
CA GLU A 38 -11.94 -11.96 18.33
C GLU A 38 -12.42 -13.30 18.89
N ALA A 39 -12.46 -14.36 18.08
CA ALA A 39 -12.79 -15.71 18.55
C ALA A 39 -11.78 -16.22 19.60
N LEU A 40 -10.48 -15.93 19.43
CA LEU A 40 -9.43 -16.33 20.37
C LEU A 40 -9.48 -15.56 21.71
N THR A 41 -10.04 -14.35 21.71
CA THR A 41 -10.03 -13.45 22.87
C THR A 41 -11.38 -13.33 23.57
N GLY A 42 -12.44 -13.91 23.00
CA GLY A 42 -13.79 -13.91 23.57
C GLY A 42 -14.60 -12.66 23.26
N GLY A 43 -14.24 -11.91 22.23
CA GLY A 43 -15.01 -10.77 21.71
C GLY A 43 -14.23 -9.47 21.60
N GLY A 44 -14.85 -8.48 20.99
CA GLY A 44 -14.45 -7.13 20.61
C GLY A 44 -13.02 -6.67 20.88
N SER A 45 -12.27 -6.41 19.83
CA SER A 45 -10.87 -5.98 19.95
C SER A 45 -10.66 -4.53 19.50
N ARG A 46 -9.74 -3.82 20.19
CA ARG A 46 -9.24 -2.50 19.75
C ARG A 46 -8.05 -2.60 18.78
N VAL A 47 -7.57 -3.81 18.47
CA VAL A 47 -6.55 -4.03 17.44
C VAL A 47 -7.05 -3.50 16.11
N THR A 48 -6.22 -2.76 15.41
CA THR A 48 -6.55 -2.30 14.07
C THR A 48 -6.12 -3.35 13.05
N PHE A 49 -7.08 -3.92 12.32
CA PHE A 49 -6.85 -4.78 11.15
C PHE A 49 -7.23 -4.01 9.89
N GLY A 50 -6.41 -4.06 8.85
CA GLY A 50 -6.70 -3.38 7.59
C GLY A 50 -5.74 -3.72 6.48
N THR A 51 -6.03 -3.16 5.28
CA THR A 51 -5.11 -3.19 4.15
C THR A 51 -4.25 -1.92 4.14
N PHE A 52 -3.13 -1.93 3.41
CA PHE A 52 -2.30 -0.75 3.21
C PHE A 52 -3.15 0.47 2.81
N HIS A 53 -3.96 0.33 1.76
CA HIS A 53 -4.81 1.43 1.28
C HIS A 53 -5.82 1.91 2.31
N SER A 54 -6.44 1.00 3.08
CA SER A 54 -7.42 1.39 4.10
C SER A 54 -6.77 2.18 5.25
N ILE A 55 -5.54 1.84 5.61
CA ILE A 55 -4.78 2.54 6.65
C ILE A 55 -4.29 3.89 6.13
N PHE A 56 -3.70 3.93 4.93
CA PHE A 56 -3.24 5.18 4.33
C PHE A 56 -4.39 6.15 4.09
N PHE A 57 -5.52 5.67 3.57
CA PHE A 57 -6.70 6.50 3.41
C PHE A 57 -7.22 7.05 4.75
N ARG A 58 -7.19 6.26 5.83
CA ARG A 58 -7.54 6.74 7.18
C ARG A 58 -6.63 7.88 7.63
N ILE A 59 -5.32 7.79 7.35
CA ILE A 59 -4.35 8.85 7.65
C ILE A 59 -4.69 10.12 6.87
N LEU A 60 -4.88 9.98 5.55
CA LEU A 60 -5.20 11.10 4.66
C LEU A 60 -6.55 11.74 4.97
N LYS A 61 -7.57 10.94 5.30
CA LYS A 61 -8.89 11.43 5.71
C LYS A 61 -8.82 12.36 6.91
N LEU A 62 -7.97 12.06 7.89
CA LEU A 62 -7.81 12.91 9.07
C LEU A 62 -6.98 14.16 8.77
N ALA A 63 -5.99 14.08 7.86
CA ALA A 63 -5.12 15.20 7.52
C ALA A 63 -5.75 16.17 6.52
N TYR A 64 -6.39 15.66 5.48
CA TYR A 64 -6.89 16.42 4.33
C TYR A 64 -8.43 16.43 4.18
N ARG A 65 -9.15 15.78 5.10
CA ARG A 65 -10.62 15.65 5.09
C ARG A 65 -11.17 14.95 3.84
N TYR A 66 -10.39 14.06 3.21
CA TYR A 66 -10.89 13.22 2.12
C TYR A 66 -12.07 12.35 2.57
N THR A 67 -12.99 12.10 1.64
CA THR A 67 -14.12 11.17 1.79
C THR A 67 -14.00 10.04 0.77
N ALA A 68 -14.86 9.04 0.85
CA ALA A 68 -14.89 7.96 -0.14
C ALA A 68 -15.20 8.48 -1.58
N ASP A 69 -15.88 9.61 -1.69
CA ASP A 69 -16.21 10.22 -2.99
C ASP A 69 -14.99 10.80 -3.71
N ASN A 70 -13.89 11.02 -2.99
CA ASN A 70 -12.62 11.43 -3.59
C ASN A 70 -11.84 10.28 -4.21
N ILE A 71 -12.26 9.02 -3.99
CA ILE A 71 -11.60 7.85 -4.59
C ILE A 71 -12.15 7.66 -5.99
N VAL A 72 -11.27 7.79 -6.99
CA VAL A 72 -11.64 7.59 -8.39
C VAL A 72 -12.05 6.13 -8.64
N ARG A 73 -13.08 5.92 -9.47
CA ARG A 73 -13.48 4.59 -9.92
C ARG A 73 -12.68 4.19 -11.16
N GLU A 74 -12.47 2.89 -11.34
CA GLU A 74 -11.71 2.36 -12.47
C GLU A 74 -12.29 2.81 -13.82
N GLU A 75 -13.64 2.77 -13.97
CA GLU A 75 -14.30 3.22 -15.20
C GLU A 75 -14.01 4.70 -15.50
N GLN A 76 -13.91 5.52 -14.47
CA GLN A 76 -13.61 6.94 -14.61
C GLN A 76 -12.14 7.18 -14.98
N GLN A 77 -11.21 6.40 -14.41
CA GLN A 77 -9.81 6.44 -14.81
C GLN A 77 -9.65 6.06 -16.30
N MET A 78 -10.28 4.96 -16.71
CA MET A 78 -10.32 4.52 -18.11
C MET A 78 -10.88 5.59 -19.04
N GLN A 79 -11.99 6.24 -18.63
CA GLN A 79 -12.59 7.32 -19.39
C GLN A 79 -11.62 8.51 -19.53
N PHE A 80 -10.95 8.93 -18.47
CA PHE A 80 -9.98 10.03 -18.52
C PHE A 80 -8.87 9.77 -19.54
N VAL A 81 -8.31 8.56 -19.56
CA VAL A 81 -7.26 8.21 -20.53
C VAL A 81 -7.80 8.19 -21.96
N ARG A 82 -9.00 7.61 -22.21
CA ARG A 82 -9.61 7.61 -23.55
C ARG A 82 -9.86 9.02 -24.08
N GLU A 83 -10.42 9.91 -23.24
CA GLU A 83 -10.64 11.32 -23.62
C GLU A 83 -9.33 12.04 -23.95
N LEU A 84 -8.26 11.75 -23.22
CA LEU A 84 -6.94 12.33 -23.48
C LEU A 84 -6.32 11.78 -24.76
N ALA A 85 -6.46 10.49 -25.01
CA ALA A 85 -5.99 9.84 -26.25
C ALA A 85 -6.71 10.44 -27.46
N GLN A 86 -8.02 10.54 -27.41
CA GLN A 86 -8.83 11.14 -28.48
C GLN A 86 -8.46 12.62 -28.73
N ALA A 87 -8.32 13.42 -27.66
CA ALA A 87 -7.90 14.81 -27.75
C ALA A 87 -6.49 14.96 -28.35
N GLY A 88 -5.61 13.99 -28.14
CA GLY A 88 -4.28 13.89 -28.74
C GLY A 88 -4.26 13.33 -30.16
N GLY A 89 -5.40 12.99 -30.74
CA GLY A 89 -5.51 12.40 -32.09
C GLY A 89 -4.98 10.98 -32.17
N LEU A 90 -4.99 10.23 -31.06
CA LEU A 90 -4.60 8.81 -31.03
C LEU A 90 -5.81 7.95 -31.39
N GLU A 91 -5.62 6.99 -32.29
CA GLU A 91 -6.61 6.02 -32.73
C GLU A 91 -6.08 4.60 -32.47
N PRO A 92 -6.07 4.11 -31.22
CA PRO A 92 -5.64 2.76 -30.90
C PRO A 92 -6.66 1.73 -31.46
N GLU A 93 -6.20 0.54 -31.83
CA GLU A 93 -7.05 -0.56 -32.32
C GLU A 93 -8.10 -0.99 -31.26
N ASP A 94 -7.70 -1.02 -29.98
CA ASP A 94 -8.59 -1.24 -28.84
C ASP A 94 -8.36 -0.12 -27.79
N GLU A 95 -9.35 0.76 -27.69
CA GLU A 95 -9.30 1.90 -26.75
C GLU A 95 -9.26 1.47 -25.28
N ASN A 96 -9.89 0.33 -24.94
CA ASN A 96 -9.93 -0.16 -23.56
C ASN A 96 -8.60 -0.79 -23.17
N GLU A 97 -8.03 -1.61 -24.05
CA GLU A 97 -6.71 -2.22 -23.82
C GLU A 97 -5.63 -1.14 -23.74
N PHE A 98 -5.67 -0.17 -24.63
CA PHE A 98 -4.76 0.97 -24.60
C PHE A 98 -4.87 1.76 -23.27
N ALA A 99 -6.11 2.13 -22.88
CA ALA A 99 -6.33 2.87 -21.66
C ALA A 99 -5.86 2.11 -20.41
N ALA A 100 -6.13 0.81 -20.35
CA ALA A 100 -5.65 -0.05 -19.26
C ALA A 100 -4.11 -0.12 -19.21
N SER A 101 -3.47 -0.24 -20.37
CA SER A 101 -2.01 -0.27 -20.48
C SER A 101 -1.38 1.05 -20.02
N ILE A 102 -1.94 2.19 -20.42
CA ILE A 102 -1.47 3.51 -19.98
C ILE A 102 -1.66 3.70 -18.47
N LEU A 103 -2.81 3.29 -17.91
CA LEU A 103 -3.04 3.35 -16.46
C LEU A 103 -2.04 2.48 -15.69
N SER A 104 -1.71 1.31 -16.20
CA SER A 104 -0.68 0.44 -15.62
C SER A 104 0.70 1.10 -15.61
N GLU A 105 1.06 1.82 -16.68
CA GLU A 105 2.31 2.58 -16.74
C GLU A 105 2.30 3.78 -15.80
N ILE A 106 1.19 4.52 -15.69
CA ILE A 106 1.01 5.61 -14.72
C ILE A 106 1.21 5.09 -13.29
N SER A 107 0.56 3.97 -12.95
CA SER A 107 0.74 3.31 -11.65
C SER A 107 2.19 2.92 -11.38
N SER A 108 2.89 2.38 -12.38
CA SER A 108 4.31 2.04 -12.26
C SER A 108 5.18 3.27 -12.00
N VAL A 109 4.94 4.37 -12.72
CA VAL A 109 5.68 5.64 -12.53
C VAL A 109 5.46 6.19 -11.12
N LYS A 110 4.21 6.22 -10.64
CA LYS A 110 3.86 6.68 -9.29
C LYS A 110 4.45 5.76 -8.21
N GLY A 111 4.21 4.46 -8.33
CA GLY A 111 4.60 3.45 -7.33
C GLY A 111 6.12 3.30 -7.17
N GLU A 112 6.87 3.47 -8.25
CA GLU A 112 8.34 3.41 -8.25
C GLU A 112 8.99 4.80 -8.07
N ARG A 113 8.19 5.88 -8.06
CA ARG A 113 8.65 7.27 -8.02
C ARG A 113 9.68 7.59 -9.11
N ILE A 114 9.43 7.08 -10.31
CA ILE A 114 10.31 7.32 -11.46
C ILE A 114 10.10 8.76 -11.93
N ALA A 115 11.18 9.52 -12.06
CA ALA A 115 11.10 10.82 -12.71
C ALA A 115 10.64 10.63 -14.16
N LEU A 116 9.60 11.35 -14.56
CA LEU A 116 8.88 11.13 -15.82
C LEU A 116 9.81 11.28 -17.06
N GLU A 117 10.87 12.08 -16.95
CA GLU A 117 11.91 12.22 -17.96
C GLU A 117 12.76 10.94 -18.14
N HIS A 118 12.77 10.06 -17.17
CA HIS A 118 13.51 8.79 -17.18
C HIS A 118 12.62 7.57 -17.41
N TYR A 119 11.33 7.79 -17.66
CA TYR A 119 10.41 6.72 -17.99
C TYR A 119 10.26 6.57 -19.51
N TYR A 120 10.34 5.34 -19.99
CA TYR A 120 10.17 4.96 -21.39
C TYR A 120 8.93 4.10 -21.52
N SER A 121 7.91 4.61 -22.20
CA SER A 121 6.66 3.92 -22.40
C SER A 121 6.81 2.72 -23.35
N LYS A 122 6.06 1.66 -23.05
CA LYS A 122 5.99 0.45 -23.89
C LYS A 122 4.80 0.46 -24.86
N ASN A 123 3.84 1.36 -24.63
CA ASN A 123 2.55 1.35 -25.31
C ASN A 123 2.35 2.55 -26.25
N CYS A 124 3.20 3.59 -26.15
CA CYS A 124 3.16 4.74 -27.04
C CYS A 124 4.51 5.49 -27.03
N PRO A 125 4.74 6.45 -27.96
CA PRO A 125 5.93 7.29 -27.91
C PRO A 125 6.04 8.04 -26.59
N ASP A 126 7.26 8.20 -26.05
CA ASP A 126 7.52 8.80 -24.73
C ASP A 126 6.91 10.20 -24.57
N ALA A 127 6.96 11.03 -25.61
CA ALA A 127 6.35 12.36 -25.59
C ALA A 127 4.82 12.29 -25.42
N VAL A 128 4.18 11.32 -26.06
CA VAL A 128 2.75 11.07 -25.97
C VAL A 128 2.40 10.58 -24.55
N PHE A 129 3.16 9.62 -24.02
CA PHE A 129 2.96 9.13 -22.66
C PHE A 129 3.05 10.28 -21.63
N ARG A 130 4.05 11.14 -21.75
CA ARG A 130 4.20 12.30 -20.84
C ARG A 130 3.00 13.25 -20.92
N GLN A 131 2.42 13.46 -22.11
CA GLN A 131 1.21 14.26 -22.26
C GLN A 131 -0.01 13.59 -21.65
N LEU A 132 -0.17 12.26 -21.85
CA LEU A 132 -1.24 11.48 -21.24
C LEU A 132 -1.13 11.49 -19.70
N TYR A 133 0.07 11.28 -19.17
CA TYR A 133 0.34 11.32 -17.73
C TYR A 133 -0.02 12.68 -17.14
N ALA A 134 0.51 13.78 -17.71
CA ALA A 134 0.24 15.12 -17.23
C ALA A 134 -1.25 15.49 -17.34
N GLY A 135 -1.91 15.10 -18.42
CA GLY A 135 -3.34 15.30 -18.62
C GLY A 135 -4.20 14.51 -17.61
N TYR A 136 -3.81 13.26 -17.29
CA TYR A 136 -4.46 12.43 -16.29
C TYR A 136 -4.36 13.08 -14.91
N GLU A 137 -3.17 13.45 -14.46
CA GLU A 137 -2.96 14.14 -13.19
C GLU A 137 -3.77 15.43 -13.08
N GLU A 138 -3.82 16.21 -14.16
CA GLU A 138 -4.61 17.44 -14.19
C GLU A 138 -6.12 17.18 -14.10
N LYS A 139 -6.65 16.14 -14.78
CA LYS A 139 -8.05 15.73 -14.65
C LYS A 139 -8.38 15.27 -13.24
N MET A 140 -7.54 14.44 -12.65
CA MET A 140 -7.66 13.96 -11.26
C MET A 140 -7.70 15.16 -10.28
N ARG A 141 -6.75 16.07 -10.41
CA ARG A 141 -6.65 17.27 -9.57
C ARG A 141 -7.86 18.18 -9.70
N ARG A 142 -8.33 18.46 -10.92
CA ARG A 142 -9.52 19.29 -11.15
C ARG A 142 -10.80 18.68 -10.61
N ALA A 143 -10.91 17.36 -10.66
CA ALA A 143 -12.05 16.63 -10.12
C ALA A 143 -11.98 16.44 -8.60
N GLY A 144 -10.85 16.77 -7.95
CA GLY A 144 -10.62 16.52 -6.52
C GLY A 144 -10.56 15.02 -6.19
N LEU A 145 -10.08 14.21 -7.15
CA LEU A 145 -10.02 12.77 -7.05
C LEU A 145 -8.58 12.30 -6.77
N ILE A 146 -8.48 11.16 -6.10
CA ILE A 146 -7.23 10.44 -5.85
C ILE A 146 -7.40 8.98 -6.24
N ASP A 147 -6.35 8.37 -6.79
CA ASP A 147 -6.27 6.93 -7.00
C ASP A 147 -5.54 6.21 -5.84
N PHE A 148 -5.39 4.90 -5.96
CA PHE A 148 -4.71 4.12 -4.93
C PHE A 148 -3.21 4.42 -4.83
N ASP A 149 -2.58 4.77 -5.95
CA ASP A 149 -1.16 5.15 -5.96
C ASP A 149 -0.97 6.53 -5.31
N ASP A 150 -1.89 7.49 -5.60
CA ASP A 150 -1.90 8.79 -4.93
C ASP A 150 -2.01 8.67 -3.41
N MET A 151 -2.77 7.70 -2.90
CA MET A 151 -2.87 7.50 -1.45
C MET A 151 -1.50 7.19 -0.83
N MET A 152 -0.68 6.41 -1.50
CA MET A 152 0.68 6.08 -1.02
C MET A 152 1.60 7.30 -1.14
N VAL A 153 1.60 7.96 -2.28
CA VAL A 153 2.45 9.14 -2.52
C VAL A 153 2.13 10.25 -1.52
N LEU A 154 0.85 10.61 -1.39
CA LEU A 154 0.39 11.66 -0.46
C LEU A 154 0.65 11.30 1.00
N CYS A 155 0.55 10.02 1.38
CA CYS A 155 0.85 9.59 2.74
C CYS A 155 2.34 9.73 3.05
N LEU A 156 3.22 9.37 2.11
CA LEU A 156 4.66 9.54 2.24
C LEU A 156 5.06 11.02 2.33
N GLU A 157 4.50 11.88 1.48
CA GLU A 157 4.70 13.32 1.48
C GLU A 157 4.24 13.92 2.82
N LEU A 158 3.02 13.58 3.26
CA LEU A 158 2.48 14.01 4.54
C LEU A 158 3.44 13.68 5.70
N PHE A 159 3.93 12.46 5.77
CA PHE A 159 4.84 12.04 6.84
C PHE A 159 6.25 12.65 6.71
N THR A 160 6.64 13.02 5.50
CA THR A 160 7.91 13.73 5.27
C THR A 160 7.84 15.17 5.75
N GLU A 161 6.74 15.87 5.46
CA GLU A 161 6.55 17.29 5.74
C GLU A 161 6.02 17.55 7.17
N ARG A 162 5.07 16.72 7.63
CA ARG A 162 4.36 16.90 8.91
C ARG A 162 4.79 15.87 9.95
N LYS A 163 5.94 16.14 10.58
CA LYS A 163 6.48 15.27 11.64
C LYS A 163 5.58 15.16 12.87
N ASP A 164 4.78 16.17 13.13
CA ASP A 164 3.78 16.16 14.20
C ASP A 164 2.68 15.09 13.94
N ILE A 165 2.20 15.00 12.68
CA ILE A 165 1.23 13.99 12.27
C ILE A 165 1.87 12.59 12.32
N LEU A 166 3.07 12.44 11.76
CA LEU A 166 3.80 11.17 11.83
C LEU A 166 3.96 10.70 13.28
N SER A 167 4.42 11.58 14.17
CA SER A 167 4.60 11.24 15.58
C SER A 167 3.31 10.86 16.29
N ALA A 168 2.16 11.44 15.89
CA ALA A 168 0.86 11.04 16.43
C ALA A 168 0.51 9.59 16.03
N TRP A 169 0.78 9.21 14.77
CA TRP A 169 0.53 7.86 14.28
C TRP A 169 1.52 6.84 14.84
N GLN A 170 2.79 7.19 15.02
CA GLN A 170 3.79 6.37 15.70
C GLN A 170 3.39 6.05 17.15
N ARG A 171 2.88 7.02 17.89
CA ARG A 171 2.35 6.79 19.25
C ARG A 171 1.11 5.91 19.26
N ARG A 172 0.29 5.96 18.21
CA ARG A 172 -0.92 5.16 18.10
C ARG A 172 -0.62 3.71 17.73
N TYR A 173 0.35 3.47 16.85
CA TYR A 173 0.68 2.14 16.35
C TYR A 173 2.12 1.79 16.69
N ARG A 174 2.32 1.38 17.93
CA ARG A 174 3.63 1.02 18.47
C ARG A 174 4.10 -0.36 18.03
N TYR A 175 3.18 -1.21 17.58
CA TYR A 175 3.43 -2.56 17.08
C TYR A 175 2.76 -2.72 15.73
N ILE A 176 3.55 -3.04 14.71
CA ILE A 176 3.06 -3.22 13.33
C ILE A 176 3.35 -4.64 12.89
N LEU A 177 2.30 -5.37 12.51
CA LEU A 177 2.40 -6.72 11.99
C LEU A 177 1.92 -6.73 10.54
N ILE A 178 2.68 -7.35 9.64
CA ILE A 178 2.37 -7.39 8.21
C ILE A 178 2.37 -8.83 7.72
N ASP A 179 1.27 -9.21 7.07
CA ASP A 179 1.12 -10.49 6.37
C ASP A 179 1.43 -10.35 4.88
N GLU A 180 1.78 -11.47 4.24
CA GLU A 180 2.13 -11.52 2.81
C GLU A 180 3.20 -10.48 2.43
N PHE A 181 4.21 -10.31 3.29
CA PHE A 181 5.20 -9.23 3.15
C PHE A 181 6.01 -9.29 1.84
N GLN A 182 6.07 -10.45 1.18
CA GLN A 182 6.69 -10.61 -0.14
C GLN A 182 6.03 -9.75 -1.23
N ASP A 183 4.77 -9.35 -1.02
CA ASP A 183 3.99 -8.56 -2.00
C ASP A 183 4.08 -7.05 -1.78
N ILE A 184 4.87 -6.61 -0.80
CA ILE A 184 5.03 -5.17 -0.50
C ILE A 184 5.76 -4.44 -1.63
N ASN A 185 5.31 -3.22 -1.95
CA ASN A 185 6.03 -2.33 -2.84
C ASN A 185 6.92 -1.35 -2.06
N ARG A 186 7.76 -0.62 -2.78
CA ARG A 186 8.73 0.28 -2.18
C ARG A 186 8.09 1.41 -1.38
N LEU A 187 7.03 2.04 -1.89
CA LEU A 187 6.32 3.12 -1.19
C LEU A 187 5.69 2.65 0.11
N GLN A 188 5.01 1.50 0.06
CA GLN A 188 4.42 0.88 1.26
C GLN A 188 5.48 0.61 2.31
N TYR A 189 6.63 0.07 1.89
CA TYR A 189 7.72 -0.21 2.81
C TYR A 189 8.32 1.05 3.42
N GLU A 190 8.54 2.11 2.63
CA GLU A 190 9.04 3.39 3.13
C GLU A 190 8.09 3.99 4.19
N ILE A 191 6.78 3.98 3.94
CA ILE A 191 5.78 4.49 4.88
C ILE A 191 5.76 3.64 6.17
N VAL A 192 5.81 2.31 6.04
CA VAL A 192 5.87 1.39 7.20
C VAL A 192 7.11 1.65 8.04
N ARG A 193 8.28 1.83 7.41
CA ARG A 193 9.52 2.16 8.13
C ARG A 193 9.42 3.47 8.90
N MET A 194 8.76 4.49 8.32
CA MET A 194 8.51 5.74 9.03
C MET A 194 7.59 5.53 10.23
N LEU A 195 6.51 4.75 10.06
CA LEU A 195 5.55 4.47 11.13
C LEU A 195 6.16 3.65 12.27
N ALA A 196 7.02 2.68 11.97
CA ALA A 196 7.61 1.79 12.96
C ALA A 196 8.59 2.49 13.93
N LYS A 197 9.15 3.64 13.51
CA LYS A 197 10.07 4.43 14.35
C LYS A 197 9.36 5.07 15.56
N PRO A 198 10.07 5.32 16.67
CA PRO A 198 11.49 4.97 16.90
C PRO A 198 11.72 3.53 17.39
N GLU A 199 10.65 2.81 17.81
CA GLU A 199 10.77 1.52 18.50
C GLU A 199 11.10 0.35 17.57
N ASP A 200 10.83 0.47 16.28
CA ASP A 200 11.01 -0.58 15.26
C ASP A 200 10.33 -1.92 15.62
N ASN A 201 9.20 -1.88 16.33
CA ASN A 201 8.39 -3.06 16.64
C ASN A 201 7.65 -3.56 15.42
N LEU A 202 8.39 -4.10 14.47
CA LEU A 202 7.89 -4.61 13.19
C LEU A 202 7.98 -6.12 13.16
N PHE A 203 6.86 -6.78 12.88
CA PHE A 203 6.75 -8.23 12.70
C PHE A 203 6.20 -8.52 11.32
N ILE A 204 6.97 -9.22 10.51
CA ILE A 204 6.59 -9.55 9.14
C ILE A 204 6.42 -11.05 8.97
N VAL A 205 5.46 -11.45 8.17
CA VAL A 205 5.26 -12.83 7.71
C VAL A 205 5.14 -12.81 6.20
N GLY A 206 5.81 -13.72 5.55
CA GLY A 206 5.78 -13.84 4.10
C GLY A 206 6.48 -15.09 3.61
N ASP A 207 6.28 -15.40 2.35
CA ASP A 207 6.85 -16.53 1.65
C ASP A 207 7.37 -16.04 0.30
N ASP A 208 8.68 -16.00 0.13
CA ASP A 208 9.35 -15.50 -1.07
C ASP A 208 9.06 -16.35 -2.31
N ASP A 209 8.75 -17.65 -2.12
CA ASP A 209 8.35 -18.56 -3.22
C ASP A 209 6.93 -18.25 -3.76
N GLN A 210 6.08 -17.58 -2.96
CA GLN A 210 4.72 -17.20 -3.34
C GLN A 210 4.59 -15.80 -3.95
N SER A 211 5.67 -15.09 -4.22
CA SER A 211 5.63 -13.75 -4.79
C SER A 211 5.17 -13.76 -6.25
N ILE A 212 3.86 -13.70 -6.48
CA ILE A 212 3.22 -13.68 -7.81
C ILE A 212 2.77 -12.29 -8.24
N TYR A 213 2.79 -11.28 -7.35
CA TYR A 213 2.29 -9.93 -7.62
C TYR A 213 3.37 -8.94 -8.12
N ARG A 214 4.44 -9.43 -8.75
CA ARG A 214 5.47 -8.57 -9.36
C ARG A 214 4.90 -7.57 -10.36
N PHE A 215 3.85 -7.94 -11.08
CA PHE A 215 3.15 -7.07 -12.04
C PHE A 215 2.42 -5.88 -11.38
N ARG A 216 2.22 -5.91 -10.04
CA ARG A 216 1.66 -4.80 -9.24
C ARG A 216 2.74 -4.05 -8.45
N GLY A 217 4.00 -4.17 -8.84
CA GLY A 217 5.13 -3.49 -8.18
C GLY A 217 5.64 -4.17 -6.91
N ALA A 218 5.22 -5.42 -6.62
CA ALA A 218 5.78 -6.19 -5.52
C ALA A 218 7.29 -6.37 -5.70
N LYS A 219 8.03 -6.20 -4.61
CA LYS A 219 9.50 -6.27 -4.57
C LYS A 219 9.95 -7.32 -3.55
N PRO A 220 10.04 -8.61 -3.95
CA PRO A 220 10.53 -9.66 -3.05
C PRO A 220 11.90 -9.35 -2.44
N GLU A 221 12.71 -8.55 -3.14
CA GLU A 221 14.01 -8.09 -2.68
C GLU A 221 13.93 -7.29 -1.38
N ILE A 222 12.78 -6.66 -1.09
CA ILE A 222 12.54 -5.94 0.17
C ILE A 222 12.50 -6.94 1.33
N MET A 223 11.78 -8.05 1.17
CA MET A 223 11.72 -9.11 2.17
C MET A 223 13.10 -9.77 2.38
N LEU A 224 13.80 -10.10 1.29
CA LEU A 224 15.14 -10.66 1.35
C LEU A 224 16.17 -9.70 1.96
N GLY A 225 15.95 -8.39 1.81
CA GLY A 225 16.79 -7.34 2.37
C GLY A 225 16.44 -6.90 3.79
N PHE A 226 15.39 -7.46 4.40
CA PHE A 226 14.86 -7.00 5.67
C PHE A 226 15.87 -7.04 6.82
N GLU A 227 16.65 -8.12 6.93
CA GLU A 227 17.69 -8.24 7.97
C GLU A 227 18.81 -7.20 7.82
N ARG A 228 19.08 -6.72 6.60
CA ARG A 228 20.02 -5.63 6.36
C ARG A 228 19.47 -4.30 6.89
N ASP A 229 18.18 -4.06 6.73
CA ASP A 229 17.53 -2.83 7.20
C ASP A 229 17.26 -2.86 8.71
N TYR A 230 17.13 -4.06 9.29
CA TYR A 230 16.92 -4.35 10.72
C TYR A 230 17.93 -5.40 11.22
N PRO A 231 19.20 -5.04 11.47
CA PRO A 231 20.25 -6.02 11.82
C PRO A 231 20.00 -6.80 13.11
N GLY A 232 19.06 -6.36 13.96
CA GLY A 232 18.64 -7.05 15.19
C GLY A 232 17.40 -7.93 15.01
N ALA A 233 16.88 -8.09 13.81
CA ALA A 233 15.68 -8.88 13.57
C ALA A 233 15.94 -10.38 13.83
N GLY A 234 15.05 -11.00 14.61
CA GLY A 234 15.01 -12.44 14.74
C GLY A 234 14.29 -13.09 13.56
N ARG A 235 14.87 -14.10 12.93
CA ARG A 235 14.26 -14.87 11.85
C ARG A 235 13.78 -16.22 12.33
N ILE A 236 12.55 -16.58 11.99
CA ILE A 236 11.96 -17.90 12.27
C ILE A 236 11.51 -18.49 10.93
N LEU A 237 12.08 -19.66 10.60
CA LEU A 237 11.67 -20.44 9.44
C LEU A 237 10.50 -21.34 9.83
N LEU A 238 9.40 -21.28 9.07
CA LEU A 238 8.28 -22.21 9.19
C LEU A 238 8.42 -23.29 8.12
N ASP A 239 9.04 -24.41 8.47
CA ASP A 239 9.40 -25.50 7.56
C ASP A 239 8.37 -26.64 7.49
N VAL A 240 7.32 -26.57 8.32
CA VAL A 240 6.25 -27.57 8.34
C VAL A 240 4.97 -26.97 7.78
N ASN A 241 4.51 -27.55 6.67
CA ASN A 241 3.24 -27.17 6.06
C ASN A 241 2.08 -27.99 6.66
N TYR A 242 1.16 -27.31 7.35
CA TYR A 242 -0.04 -27.92 7.95
C TYR A 242 -1.30 -27.75 7.09
N ARG A 243 -1.19 -27.16 5.88
CA ARG A 243 -2.34 -26.78 5.07
C ARG A 243 -2.61 -27.75 3.92
N SER A 244 -1.63 -28.53 3.50
CA SER A 244 -1.70 -29.52 2.40
C SER A 244 -1.30 -30.90 2.86
#